data_6cc7d21553c925c1b425b9e2f0bf757a
#
_entry.id   6cc7d21553c925c1b425b9e2f0bf757a
#
_cell.length_a   1.000
_cell.length_b   1.000
_cell.length_c   1.000
_cell.angle_alpha   90.00
_cell.angle_beta   90.00
_cell.angle_gamma   90.00
#
_symmetry.space_group_name_H-M   'P 1'
#
loop_
_entity.id
_entity.type
_entity.pdbx_description
1 polymer ?
#
loop_
_entity_poly.entity_id
_entity_poly.type
_entity_poly.pdbx_seq_one_letter_code
_entity_poly.pdbx_strand_id
1 'polypeptide(L)'
;MVVIWGGNYSVIKRAFLEIPPQPFNAIRMALAACVFLITIRLAQRRARATRGRMSPIFYTPFPLTRRDRIDLFWLGLVGHWMYQLFFVGGVARTSVSNGALIIGATPVAIATVSALLGREAIGILHWIGAAVSITGIYLVIGRGASFGGATLGGDLLVMISVVCWTTYTLGAAHLIKRHSPLYVTGMTMAIGAVPYALLALPQIIATNWAAVSAWTWTALVLSALLALCLSYLIWYIAVQRIGPARTSLYSNLVPIVAIAVAAIWLEEPLTPVKLTGAGLVLAGVFLSRLGRKMTVPEPGPEQSGG
;
A
#
# COMPACT_ATOMS: atom_id res chain seq x y z
N MET A 1 11.11 4.32 -1.38
CA MET A 1 9.79 3.68 -1.40
C MET A 1 9.66 2.66 -2.54
N VAL A 2 9.78 3.05 -3.83
CA VAL A 2 9.59 2.14 -4.99
C VAL A 2 10.47 0.90 -4.92
N VAL A 3 11.78 1.07 -4.76
CA VAL A 3 12.76 -0.03 -4.65
C VAL A 3 12.46 -0.91 -3.43
N ILE A 4 12.10 -0.29 -2.30
CA ILE A 4 11.76 -1.04 -1.07
C ILE A 4 10.53 -1.91 -1.30
N TRP A 5 9.43 -1.34 -1.81
CA TRP A 5 8.21 -2.12 -2.04
C TRP A 5 8.40 -3.16 -3.13
N GLY A 6 9.04 -2.80 -4.27
CA GLY A 6 9.30 -3.75 -5.36
C GLY A 6 10.14 -4.94 -4.91
N GLY A 7 11.26 -4.70 -4.22
CA GLY A 7 12.10 -5.78 -3.70
C GLY A 7 11.44 -6.58 -2.58
N ASN A 8 10.58 -5.94 -1.77
CA ASN A 8 9.91 -6.60 -0.64
C ASN A 8 9.00 -7.76 -1.05
N TYR A 9 8.43 -7.78 -2.26
CA TYR A 9 7.65 -8.93 -2.75
C TYR A 9 8.47 -10.21 -2.74
N SER A 10 9.68 -10.17 -3.33
CA SER A 10 10.58 -11.32 -3.37
C SER A 10 11.09 -11.69 -1.98
N VAL A 11 11.40 -10.70 -1.13
CA VAL A 11 11.82 -10.92 0.25
C VAL A 11 10.78 -11.70 1.05
N ILE A 12 9.53 -11.24 1.05
CA ILE A 12 8.46 -11.92 1.79
C ILE A 12 8.12 -13.29 1.19
N LYS A 13 8.14 -13.42 -0.13
CA LYS A 13 7.90 -14.70 -0.82
C LYS A 13 8.90 -15.76 -0.41
N ARG A 14 10.19 -15.38 -0.32
CA ARG A 14 11.23 -16.30 0.13
C ARG A 14 11.11 -16.62 1.64
N ALA A 15 10.76 -15.63 2.45
CA ALA A 15 10.56 -15.84 3.89
C ALA A 15 9.39 -16.81 4.18
N PHE A 16 8.38 -16.86 3.30
CA PHE A 16 7.25 -17.80 3.45
C PHE A 16 7.63 -19.27 3.28
N LEU A 17 8.86 -19.58 2.85
CA LEU A 17 9.38 -20.94 2.84
C LEU A 17 9.70 -21.46 4.24
N GLU A 18 9.95 -20.55 5.19
CA GLU A 18 10.32 -20.91 6.57
C GLU A 18 9.23 -20.56 7.59
N ILE A 19 8.49 -19.47 7.36
CA ILE A 19 7.41 -19.01 8.25
C ILE A 19 6.12 -18.93 7.45
N PRO A 20 5.00 -19.49 7.90
CA PRO A 20 3.71 -19.30 7.26
C PRO A 20 3.37 -17.80 7.06
N PRO A 21 2.68 -17.42 5.99
CA PRO A 21 2.46 -16.02 5.62
C PRO A 21 1.79 -15.18 6.71
N GLN A 22 0.81 -15.74 7.41
CA GLN A 22 0.06 -15.01 8.42
C GLN A 22 0.88 -14.73 9.69
N PRO A 23 1.58 -15.70 10.33
CA PRO A 23 2.53 -15.45 11.41
C PRO A 23 3.60 -14.44 11.07
N PHE A 24 4.25 -14.60 9.89
CA PHE A 24 5.25 -13.65 9.41
C PHE A 24 4.72 -12.22 9.40
N ASN A 25 3.55 -12.02 8.79
CA ASN A 25 2.99 -10.70 8.64
C ASN A 25 2.45 -10.13 9.97
N ALA A 26 1.92 -10.98 10.85
CA ALA A 26 1.44 -10.54 12.17
C ALA A 26 2.58 -9.95 13.00
N ILE A 27 3.74 -10.63 13.06
CA ILE A 27 4.91 -10.13 13.80
C ILE A 27 5.45 -8.86 13.13
N ARG A 28 5.51 -8.83 11.80
CA ARG A 28 5.93 -7.67 11.02
C ARG A 28 5.06 -6.44 11.31
N MET A 29 3.73 -6.61 11.32
CA MET A 29 2.79 -5.53 11.64
C MET A 29 2.88 -5.10 13.11
N ALA A 30 3.01 -6.04 14.04
CA ALA A 30 3.19 -5.73 15.45
C ALA A 30 4.47 -4.91 15.69
N LEU A 31 5.59 -5.32 15.07
CA LEU A 31 6.85 -4.57 15.14
C LEU A 31 6.69 -3.16 14.56
N ALA A 32 6.08 -3.03 13.38
CA ALA A 32 5.83 -1.72 12.77
C ALA A 32 4.91 -0.84 13.63
N ALA A 33 3.85 -1.40 14.21
CA ALA A 33 2.96 -0.70 15.13
C ALA A 33 3.71 -0.21 16.38
N CYS A 34 4.56 -1.04 16.98
CA CYS A 34 5.39 -0.65 18.13
C CYS A 34 6.32 0.52 17.77
N VAL A 35 7.03 0.44 16.62
CA VAL A 35 7.93 1.50 16.15
C VAL A 35 7.16 2.80 15.94
N PHE A 36 6.00 2.76 15.29
CA PHE A 36 5.15 3.94 15.11
C PHE A 36 4.68 4.52 16.43
N LEU A 37 4.15 3.70 17.35
CA LEU A 37 3.66 4.18 18.65
C LEU A 37 4.78 4.81 19.49
N ILE A 38 5.97 4.22 19.49
CA ILE A 38 7.15 4.80 20.16
C ILE A 38 7.49 6.15 19.52
N THR A 39 7.58 6.20 18.18
CA THR A 39 7.92 7.43 17.45
C THR A 39 6.88 8.53 17.69
N ILE A 40 5.58 8.19 17.71
CA ILE A 40 4.49 9.13 18.04
C ILE A 40 4.66 9.68 19.46
N ARG A 41 4.93 8.80 20.44
CA ARG A 41 5.15 9.23 21.85
C ARG A 41 6.36 10.15 21.98
N LEU A 42 7.47 9.83 21.30
CA LEU A 42 8.68 10.66 21.29
C LEU A 42 8.40 12.03 20.63
N ALA A 43 7.70 12.03 19.48
CA ALA A 43 7.31 13.26 18.82
C ALA A 43 6.42 14.14 19.70
N GLN A 44 5.43 13.55 20.39
CA GLN A 44 4.57 14.29 21.33
C GLN A 44 5.34 14.85 22.52
N ARG A 45 6.27 14.08 23.11
CA ARG A 45 7.14 14.56 24.20
C ARG A 45 8.00 15.74 23.73
N ARG A 46 8.63 15.62 22.55
CA ARG A 46 9.45 16.68 21.97
C ARG A 46 8.62 17.93 21.63
N ALA A 47 7.40 17.75 21.12
CA ALA A 47 6.50 18.87 20.84
C ALA A 47 6.14 19.67 22.11
N ARG A 48 5.92 18.99 23.25
CA ARG A 48 5.71 19.65 24.55
C ARG A 48 6.94 20.45 24.98
N ALA A 49 8.13 19.87 24.84
CA ALA A 49 9.40 20.53 25.20
C ALA A 49 9.72 21.75 24.31
N THR A 50 9.35 21.71 23.02
CA THR A 50 9.60 22.77 22.04
C THR A 50 8.43 23.73 21.84
N ARG A 51 7.42 23.70 22.73
CA ARG A 51 6.16 24.51 22.62
C ARG A 51 5.48 24.37 21.25
N GLY A 52 5.44 23.15 20.73
CA GLY A 52 4.80 22.83 19.45
C GLY A 52 5.62 23.16 18.20
N ARG A 53 6.86 23.62 18.33
CA ARG A 53 7.75 23.92 17.20
C ARG A 53 8.32 22.63 16.61
N MET A 54 7.50 21.90 15.86
CA MET A 54 7.89 20.68 15.16
C MET A 54 7.33 20.68 13.74
N SER A 55 7.97 19.88 12.86
CA SER A 55 7.45 19.67 11.51
C SER A 55 6.05 19.04 11.56
N PRO A 56 5.08 19.50 10.75
CA PRO A 56 3.75 18.93 10.65
C PRO A 56 3.73 17.44 10.26
N ILE A 57 4.84 16.91 9.73
CA ILE A 57 5.02 15.49 9.42
C ILE A 57 4.95 14.64 10.69
N PHE A 58 5.53 15.13 11.78
CA PHE A 58 5.66 14.39 13.04
C PHE A 58 4.60 14.73 14.07
N TYR A 59 4.14 15.97 14.07
CA TYR A 59 3.19 16.45 15.08
C TYR A 59 2.29 17.55 14.53
N THR A 60 1.01 17.49 14.90
CA THR A 60 0.03 18.57 14.72
C THR A 60 -0.74 18.77 16.03
N PRO A 61 -0.99 20.03 16.44
CA PRO A 61 -1.61 20.34 17.74
C PRO A 61 -3.13 20.13 17.75
N PHE A 62 -3.74 19.69 16.66
CA PHE A 62 -5.19 19.55 16.58
C PHE A 62 -5.71 18.37 17.41
N PRO A 63 -6.74 18.60 18.26
CA PRO A 63 -7.36 17.52 19.02
C PRO A 63 -8.14 16.59 18.11
N LEU A 64 -8.14 15.30 18.44
CA LEU A 64 -8.94 14.30 17.76
C LEU A 64 -10.41 14.47 18.06
N THR A 65 -11.22 14.71 17.04
CA THR A 65 -12.67 14.69 17.15
C THR A 65 -13.19 13.24 17.27
N ARG A 66 -14.46 13.08 17.66
CA ARG A 66 -15.11 11.76 17.65
C ARG A 66 -15.11 11.14 16.26
N ARG A 67 -15.33 11.95 15.22
CA ARG A 67 -15.31 11.51 13.83
C ARG A 67 -13.91 11.04 13.41
N ASP A 68 -12.87 11.80 13.73
CA ASP A 68 -11.48 11.39 13.42
C ASP A 68 -11.13 10.03 14.02
N ARG A 69 -11.62 9.74 15.24
CA ARG A 69 -11.40 8.43 15.91
C ARG A 69 -12.11 7.29 15.20
N ILE A 70 -13.34 7.52 14.75
CA ILE A 70 -14.13 6.56 13.99
C ILE A 70 -13.46 6.30 12.62
N ASP A 71 -13.03 7.37 11.94
CA ASP A 71 -12.33 7.26 10.65
C ASP A 71 -11.01 6.51 10.80
N LEU A 72 -10.19 6.81 11.83
CA LEU A 72 -8.96 6.08 12.13
C LEU A 72 -9.22 4.59 12.38
N PHE A 73 -10.30 4.25 13.11
CA PHE A 73 -10.67 2.88 13.39
C PHE A 73 -11.00 2.11 12.11
N TRP A 74 -11.92 2.62 11.28
CA TRP A 74 -12.30 1.97 10.04
C TRP A 74 -11.16 1.91 9.02
N LEU A 75 -10.38 2.98 8.92
CA LEU A 75 -9.20 3.01 8.06
C LEU A 75 -8.12 2.03 8.54
N GLY A 76 -7.97 1.84 9.83
CA GLY A 76 -7.09 0.80 10.39
C GLY A 76 -7.54 -0.60 10.01
N LEU A 77 -8.85 -0.88 10.12
CA LEU A 77 -9.41 -2.17 9.71
C LEU A 77 -9.26 -2.42 8.21
N VAL A 78 -9.69 -1.46 7.37
CA VAL A 78 -9.66 -1.66 5.91
C VAL A 78 -8.23 -1.58 5.37
N GLY A 79 -7.45 -0.56 5.79
CA GLY A 79 -6.16 -0.25 5.21
C GLY A 79 -4.99 -1.09 5.74
N HIS A 80 -5.12 -1.69 6.92
CA HIS A 80 -4.05 -2.50 7.49
C HIS A 80 -4.49 -3.93 7.77
N TRP A 81 -5.62 -4.18 8.43
CA TRP A 81 -6.06 -5.55 8.65
C TRP A 81 -6.50 -6.24 7.36
N MET A 82 -7.56 -5.76 6.70
CA MET A 82 -8.10 -6.39 5.49
C MET A 82 -7.08 -6.32 4.34
N TYR A 83 -6.48 -5.15 4.11
CA TYR A 83 -5.46 -4.98 3.07
C TYR A 83 -4.34 -6.01 3.23
N GLN A 84 -3.73 -6.09 4.40
CA GLN A 84 -2.61 -7.00 4.65
C GLN A 84 -3.03 -8.47 4.59
N LEU A 85 -4.23 -8.80 5.05
CA LEU A 85 -4.77 -10.15 4.97
C LEU A 85 -4.88 -10.62 3.51
N PHE A 86 -5.50 -9.80 2.67
CA PHE A 86 -5.68 -10.11 1.26
C PHE A 86 -4.37 -10.02 0.47
N PHE A 87 -3.57 -9.00 0.72
CA PHE A 87 -2.28 -8.82 0.05
C PHE A 87 -1.31 -9.98 0.33
N VAL A 88 -1.07 -10.26 1.59
CA VAL A 88 -0.14 -11.34 2.01
C VAL A 88 -0.67 -12.71 1.62
N GLY A 89 -1.98 -12.95 1.84
CA GLY A 89 -2.64 -14.18 1.42
C GLY A 89 -2.60 -14.39 -0.09
N GLY A 90 -2.70 -13.31 -0.85
CA GLY A 90 -2.59 -13.31 -2.31
C GLY A 90 -1.17 -13.56 -2.79
N VAL A 91 -0.19 -12.79 -2.32
CA VAL A 91 1.23 -12.94 -2.68
C VAL A 91 1.76 -14.34 -2.33
N ALA A 92 1.28 -14.94 -1.25
CA ALA A 92 1.64 -16.31 -0.89
C ALA A 92 1.21 -17.34 -1.94
N ARG A 93 0.10 -17.09 -2.66
CA ARG A 93 -0.55 -18.02 -3.59
C ARG A 93 -0.33 -17.70 -5.06
N THR A 94 0.14 -16.49 -5.40
CA THR A 94 0.44 -16.08 -6.79
C THR A 94 1.92 -15.85 -7.01
N SER A 95 2.34 -15.59 -8.27
CA SER A 95 3.70 -15.17 -8.56
C SER A 95 3.95 -13.72 -8.11
N VAL A 96 5.21 -13.39 -7.84
CA VAL A 96 5.59 -11.99 -7.51
C VAL A 96 5.24 -11.06 -8.65
N SER A 97 5.49 -11.47 -9.89
CA SER A 97 5.19 -10.70 -11.10
C SER A 97 3.70 -10.39 -11.22
N ASN A 98 2.81 -11.40 -11.04
CA ASN A 98 1.36 -11.20 -11.11
C ASN A 98 0.88 -10.24 -10.01
N GLY A 99 1.26 -10.51 -8.76
CA GLY A 99 0.87 -9.67 -7.62
C GLY A 99 1.30 -8.21 -7.80
N ALA A 100 2.54 -8.00 -8.26
CA ALA A 100 3.06 -6.65 -8.50
C ALA A 100 2.34 -5.92 -9.64
N LEU A 101 1.98 -6.62 -10.73
CA LEU A 101 1.24 -6.04 -11.86
C LEU A 101 -0.18 -5.64 -11.47
N ILE A 102 -0.88 -6.48 -10.68
CA ILE A 102 -2.22 -6.18 -10.18
C ILE A 102 -2.18 -4.92 -9.29
N ILE A 103 -1.23 -4.85 -8.35
CA ILE A 103 -1.02 -3.65 -7.51
C ILE A 103 -0.63 -2.44 -8.37
N GLY A 104 0.09 -2.65 -9.47
CA GLY A 104 0.46 -1.60 -10.43
C GLY A 104 -0.73 -0.87 -11.05
N ALA A 105 -1.93 -1.46 -11.05
CA ALA A 105 -3.17 -0.81 -11.48
C ALA A 105 -3.80 0.11 -10.41
N THR A 106 -3.24 0.18 -9.21
CA THR A 106 -3.74 1.05 -8.12
C THR A 106 -3.98 2.51 -8.53
N PRO A 107 -3.12 3.17 -9.35
CA PRO A 107 -3.38 4.54 -9.79
C PRO A 107 -4.67 4.70 -10.61
N VAL A 108 -5.01 3.68 -11.40
CA VAL A 108 -6.28 3.64 -12.14
C VAL A 108 -7.45 3.53 -11.16
N ALA A 109 -7.36 2.62 -10.18
CA ALA A 109 -8.38 2.43 -9.17
C ALA A 109 -8.60 3.72 -8.33
N ILE A 110 -7.52 4.37 -7.87
CA ILE A 110 -7.60 5.62 -7.11
C ILE A 110 -8.27 6.72 -7.94
N ALA A 111 -7.89 6.88 -9.22
CA ALA A 111 -8.47 7.91 -10.07
C ALA A 111 -9.95 7.63 -10.39
N THR A 112 -10.29 6.38 -10.72
CA THR A 112 -11.68 5.97 -10.98
C THR A 112 -12.57 6.24 -9.76
N VAL A 113 -12.15 5.83 -8.57
CA VAL A 113 -12.94 6.06 -7.34
C VAL A 113 -13.01 7.56 -7.01
N SER A 114 -11.91 8.32 -7.18
CA SER A 114 -11.92 9.79 -7.01
C SER A 114 -12.93 10.48 -7.92
N ALA A 115 -13.04 10.01 -9.17
CA ALA A 115 -14.00 10.55 -10.12
C ALA A 115 -15.45 10.18 -9.80
N LEU A 116 -15.70 8.92 -9.43
CA LEU A 116 -17.04 8.47 -9.00
C LEU A 116 -17.52 9.22 -7.76
N LEU A 117 -16.61 9.65 -6.89
CA LEU A 117 -16.90 10.49 -5.73
C LEU A 117 -17.00 12.00 -6.07
N GLY A 118 -16.92 12.39 -7.35
CA GLY A 118 -16.98 13.78 -7.79
C GLY A 118 -15.79 14.64 -7.35
N ARG A 119 -14.67 14.01 -6.94
CA ARG A 119 -13.48 14.73 -6.44
C ARG A 119 -12.51 15.14 -7.56
N GLU A 120 -12.57 14.47 -8.70
CA GLU A 120 -11.72 14.73 -9.87
C GLU A 120 -12.55 14.64 -11.15
N ALA A 121 -12.36 15.60 -12.09
CA ALA A 121 -12.91 15.51 -13.44
C ALA A 121 -11.97 14.66 -14.30
N ILE A 122 -12.49 13.59 -14.88
CA ILE A 122 -11.73 12.69 -15.75
C ILE A 122 -12.30 12.70 -17.17
N GLY A 123 -11.41 12.67 -18.16
CA GLY A 123 -11.78 12.58 -19.56
C GLY A 123 -11.86 11.15 -20.10
N ILE A 124 -12.31 11.01 -21.34
CA ILE A 124 -12.44 9.71 -22.01
C ILE A 124 -11.13 8.91 -22.05
N LEU A 125 -10.00 9.60 -22.14
CA LEU A 125 -8.68 8.98 -22.19
C LEU A 125 -8.33 8.23 -20.90
N HIS A 126 -8.87 8.65 -19.75
CA HIS A 126 -8.75 7.91 -18.50
C HIS A 126 -9.46 6.55 -18.60
N TRP A 127 -10.69 6.53 -19.13
CA TRP A 127 -11.47 5.30 -19.25
C TRP A 127 -10.85 4.32 -20.27
N ILE A 128 -10.30 4.84 -21.38
CA ILE A 128 -9.52 4.04 -22.34
C ILE A 128 -8.29 3.45 -21.64
N GLY A 129 -7.54 4.26 -20.88
CA GLY A 129 -6.38 3.80 -20.13
C GLY A 129 -6.74 2.74 -19.07
N ALA A 130 -7.87 2.92 -18.39
CA ALA A 130 -8.39 1.94 -17.44
C ALA A 130 -8.70 0.59 -18.13
N ALA A 131 -9.39 0.62 -19.27
CA ALA A 131 -9.71 -0.58 -20.06
C ALA A 131 -8.44 -1.30 -20.53
N VAL A 132 -7.45 -0.56 -21.05
CA VAL A 132 -6.14 -1.11 -21.48
C VAL A 132 -5.41 -1.75 -20.30
N SER A 133 -5.39 -1.09 -19.15
CA SER A 133 -4.75 -1.63 -17.93
C SER A 133 -5.44 -2.92 -17.45
N ILE A 134 -6.77 -2.95 -17.44
CA ILE A 134 -7.55 -4.15 -17.07
C ILE A 134 -7.30 -5.29 -18.06
N THR A 135 -7.22 -5.00 -19.35
CA THR A 135 -6.87 -5.99 -20.39
C THR A 135 -5.48 -6.57 -20.14
N GLY A 136 -4.50 -5.72 -19.78
CA GLY A 136 -3.15 -6.16 -19.40
C GLY A 136 -3.16 -7.11 -18.19
N ILE A 137 -3.92 -6.78 -17.14
CA ILE A 137 -4.10 -7.66 -15.96
C ILE A 137 -4.75 -8.99 -16.37
N TYR A 138 -5.81 -8.94 -17.19
CA TYR A 138 -6.51 -10.13 -17.66
C TYR A 138 -5.58 -11.07 -18.45
N LEU A 139 -4.70 -10.54 -19.31
CA LEU A 139 -3.73 -11.35 -20.04
C LEU A 139 -2.73 -12.06 -19.10
N VAL A 140 -2.29 -11.36 -18.05
CA VAL A 140 -1.36 -11.92 -17.06
C VAL A 140 -2.03 -13.03 -16.23
N ILE A 141 -3.27 -12.81 -15.80
CA ILE A 141 -4.04 -13.77 -14.99
C ILE A 141 -4.55 -14.92 -15.87
N GLY A 142 -5.17 -14.59 -17.03
CA GLY A 142 -5.96 -15.52 -17.82
C GLY A 142 -5.19 -16.65 -18.50
N ARG A 143 -3.91 -16.42 -18.89
CA ARG A 143 -3.08 -17.47 -19.54
C ARG A 143 -2.19 -18.24 -18.57
N GLY A 144 -2.08 -17.81 -17.32
CA GLY A 144 -1.41 -18.56 -16.25
C GLY A 144 -2.38 -19.36 -15.37
N ALA A 145 -3.67 -19.14 -15.53
CA ALA A 145 -4.72 -19.79 -14.76
C ALA A 145 -5.06 -21.13 -15.43
N SER A 146 -4.54 -22.22 -14.91
CA SER A 146 -5.33 -23.44 -14.87
C SER A 146 -6.57 -23.13 -14.01
N PHE A 147 -7.76 -23.16 -14.58
CA PHE A 147 -9.02 -23.02 -13.84
C PHE A 147 -9.00 -24.00 -12.65
N GLY A 148 -8.93 -23.48 -11.42
CA GLY A 148 -8.78 -24.24 -10.19
C GLY A 148 -7.38 -24.22 -9.53
N GLY A 149 -6.38 -23.52 -10.10
CA GLY A 149 -5.05 -23.40 -9.52
C GLY A 149 -4.95 -22.36 -8.41
N ALA A 150 -3.97 -22.55 -7.50
CA ALA A 150 -3.66 -21.64 -6.40
C ALA A 150 -3.41 -20.17 -6.86
N THR A 151 -2.97 -19.98 -8.10
CA THR A 151 -2.67 -18.67 -8.70
C THR A 151 -3.90 -17.78 -8.88
N LEU A 152 -5.02 -18.28 -9.39
CA LEU A 152 -6.24 -17.47 -9.60
C LEU A 152 -6.80 -16.95 -8.26
N GLY A 153 -6.89 -17.82 -7.25
CA GLY A 153 -7.31 -17.40 -5.91
C GLY A 153 -6.37 -16.36 -5.29
N GLY A 154 -5.05 -16.49 -5.53
CA GLY A 154 -4.06 -15.52 -5.12
C GLY A 154 -4.23 -14.17 -5.81
N ASP A 155 -4.42 -14.17 -7.12
CA ASP A 155 -4.61 -12.97 -7.93
C ASP A 155 -5.88 -12.20 -7.51
N LEU A 156 -6.99 -12.91 -7.26
CA LEU A 156 -8.24 -12.31 -6.76
C LEU A 156 -8.06 -11.67 -5.38
N LEU A 157 -7.32 -12.30 -4.47
CA LEU A 157 -7.01 -11.71 -3.18
C LEU A 157 -6.19 -10.42 -3.34
N VAL A 158 -5.20 -10.39 -4.24
CA VAL A 158 -4.44 -9.17 -4.52
C VAL A 158 -5.36 -8.09 -5.12
N MET A 159 -6.29 -8.43 -6.00
CA MET A 159 -7.26 -7.47 -6.54
C MET A 159 -8.14 -6.85 -5.42
N ILE A 160 -8.62 -7.66 -4.48
CA ILE A 160 -9.37 -7.16 -3.32
C ILE A 160 -8.49 -6.22 -2.48
N SER A 161 -7.19 -6.54 -2.32
CA SER A 161 -6.27 -5.67 -1.59
C SER A 161 -6.10 -4.31 -2.27
N VAL A 162 -6.15 -4.21 -3.62
CA VAL A 162 -6.14 -2.92 -4.34
C VAL A 162 -7.35 -2.06 -3.94
N VAL A 163 -8.53 -2.65 -3.79
CA VAL A 163 -9.73 -1.93 -3.32
C VAL A 163 -9.52 -1.42 -1.89
N CYS A 164 -9.03 -2.27 -0.99
CA CYS A 164 -8.73 -1.87 0.39
C CYS A 164 -7.70 -0.73 0.45
N TRP A 165 -6.62 -0.84 -0.33
CA TRP A 165 -5.59 0.19 -0.40
C TRP A 165 -6.09 1.52 -0.97
N THR A 166 -6.92 1.46 -2.01
CA THR A 166 -7.57 2.64 -2.61
C THR A 166 -8.46 3.35 -1.60
N THR A 167 -9.31 2.61 -0.91
CA THR A 167 -10.19 3.13 0.15
C THR A 167 -9.38 3.77 1.27
N TYR A 168 -8.34 3.10 1.73
CA TYR A 168 -7.45 3.62 2.77
C TYR A 168 -6.74 4.90 2.31
N THR A 169 -6.16 4.91 1.12
CA THR A 169 -5.43 6.07 0.59
C THR A 169 -6.32 7.31 0.48
N LEU A 170 -7.53 7.17 -0.05
CA LEU A 170 -8.48 8.26 -0.21
C LEU A 170 -9.06 8.74 1.13
N GLY A 171 -9.33 7.83 2.05
CA GLY A 171 -9.80 8.16 3.40
C GLY A 171 -8.71 8.81 4.25
N ALA A 172 -7.51 8.26 4.27
CA ALA A 172 -6.39 8.82 5.00
C ALA A 172 -5.98 10.20 4.48
N ALA A 173 -6.11 10.47 3.17
CA ALA A 173 -5.84 11.77 2.57
C ALA A 173 -6.68 12.90 3.19
N HIS A 174 -7.89 12.60 3.67
CA HIS A 174 -8.70 13.57 4.40
C HIS A 174 -8.14 13.87 5.80
N LEU A 175 -7.76 12.83 6.53
CA LEU A 175 -7.25 12.97 7.90
C LEU A 175 -5.89 13.66 7.96
N ILE A 176 -4.98 13.39 7.03
CA ILE A 176 -3.63 13.99 7.02
C ILE A 176 -3.61 15.48 6.65
N LYS A 177 -4.74 16.07 6.24
CA LYS A 177 -4.89 17.52 6.14
C LYS A 177 -4.88 18.20 7.51
N ARG A 178 -5.31 17.50 8.55
CA ARG A 178 -5.47 18.02 9.93
C ARG A 178 -4.49 17.39 10.91
N HIS A 179 -4.14 16.12 10.69
CA HIS A 179 -3.28 15.33 11.56
C HIS A 179 -1.98 14.95 10.86
N SER A 180 -0.91 14.78 11.62
CA SER A 180 0.39 14.41 11.04
C SER A 180 0.35 13.07 10.33
N PRO A 181 1.04 12.91 9.19
CA PRO A 181 1.17 11.62 8.50
C PRO A 181 1.67 10.51 9.43
N LEU A 182 2.64 10.81 10.29
CA LEU A 182 3.14 9.86 11.29
C LEU A 182 2.01 9.36 12.21
N TYR A 183 1.18 10.28 12.72
CA TYR A 183 0.10 9.91 13.63
C TYR A 183 -0.97 9.06 12.95
N VAL A 184 -1.47 9.50 11.78
CA VAL A 184 -2.51 8.77 11.04
C VAL A 184 -2.03 7.39 10.66
N THR A 185 -0.83 7.28 10.04
CA THR A 185 -0.28 5.99 9.61
C THR A 185 -0.01 5.07 10.80
N GLY A 186 0.57 5.58 11.86
CA GLY A 186 0.91 4.78 13.04
C GLY A 186 -0.31 4.29 13.81
N MET A 187 -1.33 5.14 13.98
CA MET A 187 -2.56 4.74 14.66
C MET A 187 -3.37 3.73 13.85
N THR A 188 -3.52 3.92 12.53
CA THR A 188 -4.21 2.96 11.67
C THR A 188 -3.46 1.63 11.59
N MET A 189 -2.11 1.65 11.56
CA MET A 189 -1.29 0.45 11.65
C MET A 189 -1.52 -0.30 12.96
N ALA A 190 -1.49 0.39 14.09
CA ALA A 190 -1.71 -0.22 15.41
C ALA A 190 -3.11 -0.83 15.54
N ILE A 191 -4.14 -0.12 15.06
CA ILE A 191 -5.52 -0.61 15.05
C ILE A 191 -5.66 -1.88 14.20
N GLY A 192 -5.08 -1.90 12.99
CA GLY A 192 -5.16 -3.06 12.10
C GLY A 192 -4.29 -4.25 12.53
N ALA A 193 -3.19 -3.99 13.25
CA ALA A 193 -2.30 -5.05 13.73
C ALA A 193 -2.95 -5.95 14.78
N VAL A 194 -3.84 -5.41 15.64
CA VAL A 194 -4.50 -6.19 16.70
C VAL A 194 -5.37 -7.31 16.13
N PRO A 195 -6.41 -7.06 15.30
CA PRO A 195 -7.23 -8.13 14.75
C PRO A 195 -6.44 -9.06 13.82
N TYR A 196 -5.38 -8.56 13.18
CA TYR A 196 -4.49 -9.40 12.38
C TYR A 196 -3.74 -10.41 13.26
N ALA A 197 -3.16 -9.96 14.37
CA ALA A 197 -2.44 -10.81 15.30
C ALA A 197 -3.38 -11.86 15.93
N LEU A 198 -4.60 -11.48 16.31
CA LEU A 198 -5.61 -12.40 16.84
C LEU A 198 -5.98 -13.48 15.82
N LEU A 199 -6.18 -13.12 14.56
CA LEU A 199 -6.47 -14.06 13.47
C LEU A 199 -5.29 -15.02 13.22
N ALA A 200 -4.06 -14.53 13.29
CA ALA A 200 -2.86 -15.32 13.04
C ALA A 200 -2.43 -16.17 14.28
N LEU A 201 -3.00 -15.91 15.45
CA LEU A 201 -2.57 -16.51 16.71
C LEU A 201 -2.45 -18.05 16.70
N PRO A 202 -3.43 -18.81 16.15
CA PRO A 202 -3.30 -20.27 16.10
C PRO A 202 -2.08 -20.72 15.29
N GLN A 203 -1.79 -20.05 14.17
CA GLN A 203 -0.62 -20.37 13.35
C GLN A 203 0.69 -19.88 14.00
N ILE A 204 0.67 -18.77 14.73
CA ILE A 204 1.82 -18.29 15.49
C ILE A 204 2.23 -19.33 16.53
N ILE A 205 1.26 -19.89 17.27
CA ILE A 205 1.52 -20.92 18.28
C ILE A 205 2.03 -22.22 17.64
N ALA A 206 1.50 -22.59 16.47
CA ALA A 206 1.88 -23.81 15.78
C ALA A 206 3.22 -23.71 15.02
N THR A 207 3.78 -22.51 14.86
CA THR A 207 5.02 -22.31 14.09
C THR A 207 6.25 -22.72 14.90
N ASN A 208 7.14 -23.52 14.29
CA ASN A 208 8.43 -23.86 14.89
C ASN A 208 9.45 -22.73 14.73
N TRP A 209 9.43 -21.79 15.67
CA TRP A 209 10.30 -20.61 15.64
C TRP A 209 11.80 -20.92 15.77
N ALA A 210 12.16 -22.07 16.36
CA ALA A 210 13.55 -22.48 16.52
C ALA A 210 14.19 -22.89 15.18
N ALA A 211 13.39 -23.30 14.20
CA ALA A 211 13.86 -23.68 12.88
C ALA A 211 14.04 -22.50 11.92
N VAL A 212 13.63 -21.29 12.32
CA VAL A 212 13.68 -20.10 11.47
C VAL A 212 15.09 -19.55 11.39
N SER A 213 15.61 -19.40 10.18
CA SER A 213 16.97 -18.91 9.92
C SER A 213 17.16 -17.44 10.31
N ALA A 214 18.40 -17.07 10.62
CA ALA A 214 18.77 -15.67 10.88
C ALA A 214 18.46 -14.74 9.69
N TRP A 215 18.54 -15.26 8.46
CA TRP A 215 18.15 -14.53 7.26
C TRP A 215 16.66 -14.15 7.30
N THR A 216 15.77 -15.08 7.60
CA THR A 216 14.33 -14.86 7.65
C THR A 216 13.93 -13.89 8.77
N TRP A 217 14.60 -13.96 9.94
CA TRP A 217 14.44 -12.96 10.99
C TRP A 217 14.88 -11.56 10.54
N THR A 218 16.03 -11.46 9.89
CA THR A 218 16.53 -10.20 9.35
C THR A 218 15.58 -9.65 8.29
N ALA A 219 15.09 -10.50 7.37
CA ALA A 219 14.12 -10.15 6.34
C ALA A 219 12.81 -9.64 6.96
N LEU A 220 12.32 -10.27 8.02
CA LEU A 220 11.13 -9.85 8.76
C LEU A 220 11.30 -8.45 9.35
N VAL A 221 12.41 -8.22 10.07
CA VAL A 221 12.70 -6.92 10.71
C VAL A 221 12.88 -5.83 9.66
N LEU A 222 13.71 -6.05 8.64
CA LEU A 222 13.93 -5.08 7.58
C LEU A 222 12.65 -4.79 6.79
N SER A 223 11.85 -5.80 6.49
CA SER A 223 10.55 -5.64 5.84
C SER A 223 9.58 -4.81 6.69
N ALA A 224 9.55 -5.01 8.01
CA ALA A 224 8.74 -4.19 8.91
C ALA A 224 9.20 -2.72 8.90
N LEU A 225 10.49 -2.48 9.08
CA LEU A 225 11.04 -1.13 9.21
C LEU A 225 11.03 -0.37 7.87
N LEU A 226 11.44 -1.03 6.79
CA LEU A 226 11.57 -0.36 5.49
C LEU A 226 10.25 -0.32 4.73
N ALA A 227 9.54 -1.47 4.61
CA ALA A 227 8.33 -1.52 3.78
C ALA A 227 7.08 -1.03 4.52
N LEU A 228 6.90 -1.31 5.82
CA LEU A 228 5.74 -0.85 6.56
C LEU A 228 5.96 0.49 7.27
N CYS A 229 7.12 0.76 7.87
CA CYS A 229 7.32 2.03 8.55
C CYS A 229 7.77 3.13 7.57
N LEU A 230 8.97 2.99 7.01
CA LEU A 230 9.59 4.03 6.21
C LEU A 230 8.81 4.32 4.92
N SER A 231 8.45 3.28 4.15
CA SER A 231 7.77 3.48 2.87
C SER A 231 6.35 4.01 3.03
N TYR A 232 5.61 3.56 4.04
CA TYR A 232 4.28 4.13 4.34
C TYR A 232 4.38 5.58 4.77
N LEU A 233 5.34 5.93 5.62
CA LEU A 233 5.52 7.32 6.03
C LEU A 233 5.87 8.21 4.83
N ILE A 234 6.81 7.78 3.97
CA ILE A 234 7.15 8.50 2.73
C ILE A 234 5.91 8.65 1.83
N TRP A 235 5.11 7.59 1.69
CA TRP A 235 3.88 7.62 0.90
C TRP A 235 2.90 8.68 1.43
N TYR A 236 2.61 8.69 2.74
CA TYR A 236 1.63 9.62 3.29
C TYR A 236 2.15 11.05 3.43
N ILE A 237 3.47 11.26 3.53
CA ILE A 237 4.08 12.59 3.36
C ILE A 237 3.86 13.08 1.91
N ALA A 238 4.05 12.22 0.92
CA ALA A 238 3.81 12.57 -0.46
C ALA A 238 2.32 12.85 -0.72
N VAL A 239 1.41 12.00 -0.20
CA VAL A 239 -0.05 12.22 -0.29
C VAL A 239 -0.45 13.55 0.34
N GLN A 240 0.15 13.92 1.47
CA GLN A 240 -0.11 15.22 2.12
C GLN A 240 0.34 16.39 1.26
N ARG A 241 1.50 16.28 0.60
CA ARG A 241 2.12 17.38 -0.17
C ARG A 241 1.55 17.56 -1.56
N ILE A 242 1.33 16.47 -2.28
CA ILE A 242 0.99 16.49 -3.71
C ILE A 242 -0.33 15.78 -4.04
N GLY A 243 -1.01 15.25 -3.03
CA GLY A 243 -2.28 14.54 -3.16
C GLY A 243 -2.14 13.06 -3.55
N PRO A 244 -3.20 12.25 -3.32
CA PRO A 244 -3.16 10.80 -3.55
C PRO A 244 -2.96 10.45 -5.03
N ALA A 245 -3.59 11.18 -5.92
CA ALA A 245 -3.54 10.94 -7.35
C ALA A 245 -2.12 11.11 -7.94
N ARG A 246 -1.41 12.18 -7.57
CA ARG A 246 -0.03 12.41 -8.02
C ARG A 246 0.95 11.45 -7.36
N THR A 247 0.74 11.16 -6.07
CA THR A 247 1.59 10.20 -5.34
C THR A 247 1.50 8.80 -5.95
N SER A 248 0.30 8.34 -6.35
CA SER A 248 0.11 7.02 -6.93
C SER A 248 0.87 6.82 -8.26
N LEU A 249 1.25 7.91 -8.93
CA LEU A 249 2.03 7.83 -10.16
C LEU A 249 3.41 7.18 -9.94
N TYR A 250 4.03 7.39 -8.79
CA TYR A 250 5.32 6.81 -8.47
C TYR A 250 5.23 5.31 -8.19
N SER A 251 4.04 4.80 -7.79
CA SER A 251 3.86 3.36 -7.55
C SER A 251 3.91 2.51 -8.83
N ASN A 252 3.78 3.13 -10.02
CA ASN A 252 3.90 2.41 -11.30
C ASN A 252 5.29 1.83 -11.56
N LEU A 253 6.31 2.36 -10.89
CA LEU A 253 7.66 1.81 -10.97
C LEU A 253 7.84 0.57 -10.08
N VAL A 254 6.93 0.34 -9.13
CA VAL A 254 7.00 -0.82 -8.20
C VAL A 254 6.95 -2.15 -8.94
N PRO A 255 6.01 -2.38 -9.90
CA PRO A 255 5.98 -3.62 -10.67
C PRO A 255 7.27 -3.88 -11.46
N ILE A 256 7.87 -2.83 -12.02
CA ILE A 256 9.13 -2.96 -12.79
C ILE A 256 10.23 -3.51 -11.88
N VAL A 257 10.40 -2.91 -10.71
CA VAL A 257 11.40 -3.38 -9.73
C VAL A 257 11.06 -4.78 -9.23
N ALA A 258 9.77 -5.06 -8.93
CA ALA A 258 9.35 -6.35 -8.43
C ALA A 258 9.61 -7.49 -9.43
N ILE A 259 9.25 -7.27 -10.71
CA ILE A 259 9.47 -8.25 -11.79
C ILE A 259 10.97 -8.47 -12.01
N ALA A 260 11.78 -7.40 -12.06
CA ALA A 260 13.22 -7.51 -12.22
C ALA A 260 13.86 -8.30 -11.07
N VAL A 261 13.50 -7.98 -9.83
CA VAL A 261 14.03 -8.69 -8.65
C VAL A 261 13.55 -10.17 -8.63
N ALA A 262 12.29 -10.43 -8.98
CA ALA A 262 11.75 -11.79 -9.03
C ALA A 262 12.41 -12.64 -10.11
N ALA A 263 12.67 -12.06 -11.28
CA ALA A 263 13.35 -12.76 -12.37
C ALA A 263 14.80 -13.12 -12.00
N ILE A 264 15.53 -12.19 -11.34
CA ILE A 264 16.94 -12.39 -11.00
C ILE A 264 17.10 -13.28 -9.77
N TRP A 265 16.26 -13.08 -8.74
CA TRP A 265 16.48 -13.72 -7.43
C TRP A 265 15.62 -14.95 -7.18
N LEU A 266 14.39 -14.97 -7.72
CA LEU A 266 13.46 -16.10 -7.59
C LEU A 266 13.37 -16.94 -8.87
N GLU A 267 14.15 -16.57 -9.89
CA GLU A 267 14.16 -17.24 -11.20
C GLU A 267 12.77 -17.35 -11.84
N GLU A 268 11.89 -16.37 -11.55
CA GLU A 268 10.56 -16.34 -12.16
C GLU A 268 10.66 -16.17 -13.68
N PRO A 269 10.05 -17.06 -14.49
CA PRO A 269 10.13 -16.97 -15.93
C PRO A 269 9.43 -15.71 -16.47
N LEU A 270 10.14 -14.93 -17.28
CA LEU A 270 9.60 -13.81 -18.04
C LEU A 270 9.01 -14.29 -19.34
N THR A 271 7.75 -14.72 -19.32
CA THR A 271 7.07 -15.18 -20.54
C THR A 271 6.66 -13.99 -21.41
N PRO A 272 6.58 -14.15 -22.75
CA PRO A 272 6.09 -13.07 -23.64
C PRO A 272 4.72 -12.52 -23.21
N VAL A 273 3.84 -13.37 -22.68
CA VAL A 273 2.52 -12.96 -22.19
C VAL A 273 2.62 -12.06 -20.96
N LYS A 274 3.51 -12.39 -20.01
CA LYS A 274 3.76 -11.52 -18.84
C LYS A 274 4.32 -10.15 -19.29
N LEU A 275 5.26 -10.14 -20.22
CA LEU A 275 5.85 -8.90 -20.75
C LEU A 275 4.82 -8.05 -21.50
N THR A 276 3.99 -8.66 -22.35
CA THR A 276 2.91 -7.98 -23.06
C THR A 276 1.88 -7.42 -22.08
N GLY A 277 1.44 -8.23 -21.11
CA GLY A 277 0.52 -7.79 -20.06
C GLY A 277 1.09 -6.65 -19.22
N ALA A 278 2.37 -6.73 -18.82
CA ALA A 278 3.06 -5.64 -18.12
C ALA A 278 3.10 -4.35 -18.96
N GLY A 279 3.44 -4.46 -20.24
CA GLY A 279 3.42 -3.33 -21.19
C GLY A 279 2.03 -2.68 -21.26
N LEU A 280 0.96 -3.48 -21.37
CA LEU A 280 -0.42 -2.97 -21.42
C LEU A 280 -0.82 -2.30 -20.08
N VAL A 281 -0.47 -2.89 -18.93
CA VAL A 281 -0.76 -2.26 -17.63
C VAL A 281 -0.08 -0.89 -17.55
N LEU A 282 1.21 -0.80 -17.88
CA LEU A 282 1.94 0.47 -17.83
C LEU A 282 1.42 1.48 -18.86
N ALA A 283 1.14 1.05 -20.08
CA ALA A 283 0.54 1.90 -21.13
C ALA A 283 -0.85 2.41 -20.70
N GLY A 284 -1.70 1.55 -20.17
CA GLY A 284 -3.02 1.89 -19.66
C GLY A 284 -2.96 2.90 -18.52
N VAL A 285 -2.04 2.72 -17.57
CA VAL A 285 -1.81 3.69 -16.50
C VAL A 285 -1.32 5.02 -17.06
N PHE A 286 -0.42 5.01 -18.04
CA PHE A 286 0.07 6.23 -18.68
C PHE A 286 -1.05 6.97 -19.41
N LEU A 287 -1.87 6.28 -20.22
CA LEU A 287 -3.05 6.85 -20.90
C LEU A 287 -4.06 7.42 -19.90
N SER A 288 -4.34 6.68 -18.83
CA SER A 288 -5.23 7.14 -17.76
C SER A 288 -4.78 8.47 -17.14
N ARG A 289 -3.47 8.71 -17.08
CA ARG A 289 -2.92 10.00 -16.61
C ARG A 289 -3.21 11.14 -17.55
N LEU A 290 -3.03 10.94 -18.86
CA LEU A 290 -3.28 11.97 -19.87
C LEU A 290 -4.74 12.39 -19.89
N GLY A 291 -5.66 11.51 -19.52
CA GLY A 291 -7.09 11.78 -19.44
C GLY A 291 -7.55 12.57 -18.22
N ARG A 292 -6.68 12.88 -17.27
CA ARG A 292 -7.02 13.70 -16.10
C ARG A 292 -6.94 15.18 -16.45
N LYS A 293 -8.06 15.90 -16.36
CA LYS A 293 -8.02 17.36 -16.35
C LYS A 293 -7.44 17.78 -15.00
N MET A 294 -6.29 18.46 -15.03
CA MET A 294 -5.76 19.11 -13.82
C MET A 294 -6.75 20.22 -13.43
N THR A 295 -7.56 19.99 -12.42
CA THR A 295 -8.22 21.09 -11.74
C THR A 295 -7.13 21.86 -11.02
N VAL A 296 -6.78 23.01 -11.55
CA VAL A 296 -6.01 24.02 -10.83
C VAL A 296 -6.89 24.37 -9.63
N PRO A 297 -6.38 24.33 -8.37
CA PRO A 297 -7.10 24.85 -7.24
C PRO A 297 -7.45 26.32 -7.59
N GLU A 298 -8.73 26.69 -7.52
CA GLU A 298 -9.11 28.11 -7.60
C GLU A 298 -8.27 28.86 -6.56
N PRO A 299 -7.62 29.98 -6.93
CA PRO A 299 -7.01 30.85 -5.96
C PRO A 299 -8.09 31.23 -4.97
N GLY A 300 -7.86 30.94 -3.69
CA GLY A 300 -8.76 31.32 -2.63
C GLY A 300 -9.09 32.82 -2.76
N PRO A 301 -10.29 33.27 -2.30
CA PRO A 301 -10.67 34.66 -2.43
C PRO A 301 -9.56 35.52 -1.84
N GLU A 302 -8.97 36.37 -2.70
CA GLU A 302 -8.06 37.42 -2.27
C GLU A 302 -8.78 38.16 -1.13
N GLN A 303 -8.19 38.16 0.05
CA GLN A 303 -8.57 39.07 1.08
C GLN A 303 -8.35 40.48 0.52
N SER A 304 -9.40 41.05 -0.08
CA SER A 304 -9.46 42.47 -0.38
C SER A 304 -9.40 43.19 0.95
N GLY A 305 -8.16 43.56 1.32
CA GLY A 305 -7.91 44.50 2.39
C GLY A 305 -8.55 45.84 2.05
N GLY A 306 -9.45 46.27 2.85
CA GLY A 306 -9.84 47.64 3.05
C GLY A 306 -9.36 48.09 4.42
#